data_08c117abcd2bd23704ccaed5adb3f744
#
_entry.id   08c117abcd2bd23704ccaed5adb3f744
#
_cell.length_a   1.000
_cell.length_b   1.000
_cell.length_c   1.000
_cell.angle_alpha   90.00
_cell.angle_beta   90.00
_cell.angle_gamma   90.00
#
_symmetry.space_group_name_H-M   'P 1'
#
loop_
_entity.id
_entity.type
_entity.pdbx_description
1 polymer ?
#
loop_
_entity_poly.entity_id
_entity_poly.type
_entity_poly.pdbx_seq_one_letter_code
_entity_poly.pdbx_strand_id
1 'polypeptide(L)'
;MRVTERAQEAMGCKPYSNFNLVGAAQVGKSSLTGMRLLHALRGRVPVWPIDPLPDTGSVICEIYTTIAAMAAGRSAGRSKIRSGAELDDALVRLGSDPLRHIGPIDDHTSDALITAAWLRRAAPDPALWHPPGLTAEIAATEGWTFGAR
;
A
#
# COMPACT_ATOMS: atom_id res chain seq x y z
N MET A 1 2.10 11.77 13.26
CA MET A 1 2.11 10.52 12.44
C MET A 1 1.02 9.60 12.96
N ARG A 2 0.32 8.92 12.09
CA ARG A 2 -0.67 7.88 12.44
C ARG A 2 0.02 6.66 13.06
N VAL A 3 -0.74 5.82 13.75
CA VAL A 3 -0.20 4.56 14.32
C VAL A 3 0.35 3.64 13.23
N THR A 4 -0.35 3.51 12.10
CA THR A 4 0.12 2.72 10.95
C THR A 4 1.44 3.22 10.36
N GLU A 5 1.69 4.54 10.37
CA GLU A 5 2.97 5.11 9.88
C GLU A 5 4.13 4.74 10.82
N ARG A 6 3.89 4.69 12.14
CA ARG A 6 4.88 4.19 13.10
C ARG A 6 5.15 2.70 12.94
N ALA A 7 4.12 1.90 12.63
CA ALA A 7 4.29 0.49 12.29
C ALA A 7 5.16 0.33 11.04
N GLN A 8 4.94 1.15 10.01
CA GLN A 8 5.80 1.17 8.81
C GLN A 8 7.25 1.54 9.13
N GLU A 9 7.48 2.52 10.03
CA GLU A 9 8.84 2.88 10.48
C GLU A 9 9.52 1.70 11.20
N ALA A 10 8.79 0.98 12.05
CA ALA A 10 9.31 -0.21 12.72
C ALA A 10 9.72 -1.32 11.73
N MET A 11 9.07 -1.39 10.56
CA MET A 11 9.45 -2.28 9.46
C MET A 11 10.66 -1.77 8.65
N GLY A 12 11.23 -0.61 8.98
CA GLY A 12 12.34 0.01 8.25
C GLY A 12 11.92 0.89 7.08
N CYS A 13 10.63 1.16 6.92
CA CYS A 13 10.13 2.13 5.95
C CYS A 13 10.39 3.57 6.41
N LYS A 14 10.21 4.53 5.49
CA LYS A 14 10.32 5.96 5.75
C LYS A 14 9.08 6.68 5.24
N PRO A 15 7.91 6.47 5.86
CA PRO A 15 6.68 7.10 5.41
C PRO A 15 6.69 8.60 5.70
N TYR A 16 6.08 9.37 4.82
CA TYR A 16 5.71 10.74 5.14
C TYR A 16 4.42 10.75 5.93
N SER A 17 4.32 11.66 6.90
CA SER A 17 3.11 11.79 7.70
C SER A 17 1.91 12.19 6.85
N ASN A 18 0.79 11.50 7.03
CA ASN A 18 -0.49 11.87 6.41
C ASN A 18 -1.02 13.23 6.88
N PHE A 19 -0.45 13.80 7.95
CA PHE A 19 -0.74 15.17 8.40
C PHE A 19 0.11 16.23 7.70
N ASN A 20 1.00 15.85 6.79
CA ASN A 20 1.80 16.80 6.03
C ASN A 20 0.99 17.41 4.88
N LEU A 21 0.51 18.65 5.10
CA LEU A 21 -0.34 19.39 4.16
C LEU A 21 0.43 20.36 3.26
N VAL A 22 1.69 20.64 3.59
CA VAL A 22 2.52 21.63 2.89
C VAL A 22 3.93 21.07 2.61
N GLY A 23 4.63 21.66 1.66
CA GLY A 23 6.01 21.28 1.31
C GLY A 23 6.08 20.22 0.21
N ALA A 24 7.24 19.55 0.07
CA ALA A 24 7.53 18.67 -1.05
C ALA A 24 6.74 17.34 -1.05
N ALA A 25 6.30 16.88 0.13
CA ALA A 25 5.60 15.61 0.28
C ALA A 25 4.21 15.84 0.91
N GLN A 26 3.29 16.37 0.12
CA GLN A 26 1.94 16.75 0.58
C GLN A 26 0.98 15.54 0.62
N VAL A 27 1.36 14.47 1.31
CA VAL A 27 0.57 13.23 1.41
C VAL A 27 -0.83 13.51 1.97
N GLY A 28 -0.93 14.35 3.00
CA GLY A 28 -2.21 14.70 3.61
C GLY A 28 -3.14 15.44 2.66
N LYS A 29 -2.62 16.28 1.76
CA LYS A 29 -3.45 16.96 0.76
C LYS A 29 -4.06 15.98 -0.24
N SER A 30 -3.29 15.00 -0.70
CA SER A 30 -3.79 13.92 -1.56
C SER A 30 -4.82 13.07 -0.82
N SER A 31 -4.60 12.79 0.46
CA SER A 31 -5.54 12.04 1.31
C SER A 31 -6.88 12.75 1.44
N LEU A 32 -6.90 14.08 1.69
CA LEU A 32 -8.14 14.87 1.74
C LEU A 32 -8.94 14.79 0.42
N THR A 33 -8.26 14.75 -0.72
CA THR A 33 -8.92 14.57 -2.02
C THR A 33 -9.46 13.16 -2.17
N GLY A 34 -8.67 12.15 -1.78
CA GLY A 34 -9.06 10.73 -1.82
C GLY A 34 -10.27 10.43 -0.93
N MET A 35 -10.38 11.04 0.25
CA MET A 35 -11.53 10.84 1.15
C MET A 35 -12.87 11.22 0.51
N ARG A 36 -12.90 12.20 -0.38
CA ARG A 36 -14.13 12.55 -1.13
C ARG A 36 -14.58 11.41 -2.03
N LEU A 37 -13.64 10.74 -2.69
CA LEU A 37 -13.94 9.59 -3.53
C LEU A 37 -14.42 8.41 -2.67
N LEU A 38 -13.72 8.12 -1.56
CA LEU A 38 -14.13 7.06 -0.63
C LEU A 38 -15.53 7.31 -0.08
N HIS A 39 -15.85 8.57 0.26
CA HIS A 39 -17.19 8.94 0.69
C HIS A 39 -18.25 8.68 -0.39
N ALA A 40 -17.97 8.99 -1.65
CA ALA A 40 -18.88 8.72 -2.78
C ALA A 40 -19.08 7.22 -3.06
N LEU A 41 -18.12 6.37 -2.67
CA LEU A 41 -18.17 4.92 -2.81
C LEU A 41 -18.81 4.22 -1.59
N ARG A 42 -19.10 4.96 -0.52
CA ARG A 42 -19.66 4.42 0.71
C ARG A 42 -20.92 3.59 0.45
N GLY A 43 -20.94 2.39 1.01
CA GLY A 43 -22.04 1.43 0.81
C GLY A 43 -22.04 0.68 -0.52
N ARG A 44 -21.08 0.99 -1.44
CA ARG A 44 -20.91 0.27 -2.71
C ARG A 44 -19.74 -0.71 -2.65
N VAL A 45 -18.61 -0.27 -2.11
CA VAL A 45 -17.42 -1.09 -1.91
C VAL A 45 -16.90 -0.81 -0.51
N PRO A 46 -16.70 -1.84 0.32
CA PRO A 46 -16.15 -1.65 1.67
C PRO A 46 -14.74 -1.04 1.61
N VAL A 47 -14.45 -0.18 2.58
CA VAL A 47 -13.13 0.45 2.77
C VAL A 47 -12.53 -0.07 4.07
N TRP A 48 -11.58 -0.98 3.96
CA TRP A 48 -10.89 -1.53 5.14
C TRP A 48 -9.89 -0.51 5.71
N PRO A 49 -9.75 -0.38 7.03
CA PRO A 49 -10.42 -1.14 8.11
C PRO A 49 -11.68 -0.44 8.65
N ILE A 50 -12.16 0.61 8.00
CA ILE A 50 -13.33 1.39 8.44
C ILE A 50 -14.60 0.55 8.36
N ASP A 51 -14.77 -0.15 7.23
CA ASP A 51 -15.86 -1.08 7.01
C ASP A 51 -15.42 -2.52 7.32
N PRO A 52 -16.33 -3.41 7.73
CA PRO A 52 -16.04 -4.83 7.87
C PRO A 52 -15.57 -5.45 6.56
N LEU A 53 -14.67 -6.42 6.65
CA LEU A 53 -14.28 -7.21 5.48
C LEU A 53 -15.49 -8.00 4.97
N PRO A 54 -15.76 -8.00 3.67
CA PRO A 54 -16.82 -8.81 3.09
C PRO A 54 -16.38 -10.28 3.01
N ASP A 55 -17.32 -11.20 3.13
CA ASP A 55 -17.05 -12.63 2.92
C ASP A 55 -16.60 -12.93 1.48
N THR A 56 -17.12 -12.16 0.54
CA THR A 56 -16.77 -12.25 -0.89
C THR A 56 -16.81 -10.86 -1.54
N GLY A 57 -16.13 -10.72 -2.66
CA GLY A 57 -16.12 -9.46 -3.42
C GLY A 57 -14.87 -8.61 -3.23
N SER A 58 -14.99 -7.36 -3.60
CA SER A 58 -13.86 -6.41 -3.58
C SER A 58 -13.85 -5.58 -2.32
N VAL A 59 -12.67 -5.17 -1.88
CA VAL A 59 -12.44 -4.24 -0.78
C VAL A 59 -11.42 -3.20 -1.21
N ILE A 60 -11.58 -1.98 -0.74
CA ILE A 60 -10.57 -0.92 -0.90
C ILE A 60 -9.70 -0.90 0.37
N CYS A 61 -8.40 -0.90 0.20
CA CYS A 61 -7.45 -0.71 1.30
C CYS A 61 -6.37 0.31 0.92
N GLU A 62 -5.88 1.03 1.93
CA GLU A 62 -4.68 1.86 1.77
C GLU A 62 -3.47 0.97 1.62
N ILE A 63 -2.59 1.29 0.68
CA ILE A 63 -1.31 0.61 0.50
C ILE A 63 -0.15 1.61 0.58
N TYR A 64 1.02 1.09 0.93
CA TYR A 64 2.30 1.79 0.81
C TYR A 64 3.24 0.97 -0.06
N THR A 65 3.47 1.43 -1.28
CA THR A 65 4.16 0.66 -2.34
C THR A 65 5.56 0.21 -1.93
N THR A 66 6.22 0.92 -1.01
CA THR A 66 7.50 0.52 -0.44
C THR A 66 7.43 -0.86 0.25
N ILE A 67 6.31 -1.22 0.88
CA ILE A 67 6.14 -2.54 1.50
C ILE A 67 6.18 -3.63 0.43
N ALA A 68 5.49 -3.42 -0.69
CA ALA A 68 5.51 -4.34 -1.83
C ALA A 68 6.93 -4.47 -2.43
N ALA A 69 7.63 -3.35 -2.58
CA ALA A 69 9.02 -3.34 -3.06
C ALA A 69 9.96 -4.10 -2.11
N MET A 70 9.81 -3.94 -0.81
CA MET A 70 10.59 -4.68 0.19
C MET A 70 10.28 -6.19 0.14
N ALA A 71 9.02 -6.58 -0.05
CA ALA A 71 8.62 -7.97 -0.25
C ALA A 71 9.23 -8.58 -1.53
N ALA A 72 9.51 -7.74 -2.54
CA ALA A 72 10.26 -8.11 -3.75
C ALA A 72 11.80 -8.13 -3.54
N GLY A 73 12.29 -7.97 -2.30
CA GLY A 73 13.70 -8.01 -1.95
C GLY A 73 14.45 -6.69 -2.16
N ARG A 74 13.76 -5.57 -2.37
CA ARG A 74 14.38 -4.24 -2.46
C ARG A 74 14.50 -3.61 -1.06
N SER A 75 15.47 -2.74 -0.86
CA SER A 75 15.53 -1.97 0.38
C SER A 75 14.57 -0.78 0.33
N ALA A 76 14.07 -0.32 1.48
CA ALA A 76 13.18 0.85 1.55
C ALA A 76 13.80 2.11 0.91
N GLY A 77 15.11 2.29 1.03
CA GLY A 77 15.84 3.42 0.41
C GLY A 77 16.07 3.28 -1.11
N ARG A 78 15.83 2.09 -1.68
CA ARG A 78 15.97 1.77 -3.12
C ARG A 78 14.71 1.06 -3.63
N SER A 79 13.54 1.51 -3.19
CA SER A 79 12.26 0.93 -3.60
C SER A 79 11.88 1.26 -5.05
N LYS A 80 12.40 2.35 -5.61
CA LYS A 80 12.08 2.79 -6.97
C LYS A 80 12.65 1.86 -8.05
N ILE A 81 11.80 1.53 -9.02
CA ILE A 81 12.11 0.71 -10.20
C ILE A 81 12.20 1.63 -11.41
N ARG A 82 13.28 1.51 -12.18
CA ARG A 82 13.60 2.44 -13.28
C ARG A 82 13.69 1.74 -14.66
N SER A 83 13.73 0.42 -14.67
CA SER A 83 13.85 -0.34 -15.91
C SER A 83 12.94 -1.57 -15.91
N GLY A 84 12.63 -2.06 -17.12
CA GLY A 84 11.87 -3.29 -17.28
C GLY A 84 12.55 -4.50 -16.64
N ALA A 85 13.87 -4.60 -16.71
CA ALA A 85 14.63 -5.68 -16.10
C ALA A 85 14.51 -5.70 -14.55
N GLU A 86 14.57 -4.52 -13.91
CA GLU A 86 14.35 -4.41 -12.47
C GLU A 86 12.90 -4.77 -12.08
N LEU A 87 11.93 -4.40 -12.93
CA LEU A 87 10.54 -4.76 -12.72
C LEU A 87 10.34 -6.26 -12.85
N ASP A 88 10.89 -6.88 -13.89
CA ASP A 88 10.79 -8.32 -14.13
C ASP A 88 11.39 -9.13 -12.95
N ASP A 89 12.56 -8.73 -12.44
CA ASP A 89 13.16 -9.36 -11.25
C ASP A 89 12.22 -9.24 -10.04
N ALA A 90 11.65 -8.06 -9.80
CA ALA A 90 10.72 -7.84 -8.69
C ALA A 90 9.44 -8.69 -8.85
N LEU A 91 8.87 -8.76 -10.03
CA LEU A 91 7.67 -9.55 -10.32
C LEU A 91 7.93 -11.04 -10.10
N VAL A 92 9.05 -11.56 -10.60
CA VAL A 92 9.44 -12.98 -10.41
C VAL A 92 9.60 -13.30 -8.92
N ARG A 93 10.26 -12.45 -8.14
CA ARG A 93 10.37 -12.62 -6.68
C ARG A 93 9.02 -12.62 -5.97
N LEU A 94 8.04 -11.92 -6.50
CA LEU A 94 6.66 -11.92 -6.02
C LEU A 94 5.81 -13.07 -6.59
N GLY A 95 6.42 -13.98 -7.35
CA GLY A 95 5.73 -15.15 -7.94
C GLY A 95 4.82 -14.78 -9.11
N SER A 96 5.12 -13.71 -9.82
CA SER A 96 4.44 -13.28 -11.05
C SER A 96 5.35 -13.51 -12.25
N ASP A 97 4.75 -13.65 -13.43
CA ASP A 97 5.51 -13.73 -14.68
C ASP A 97 6.17 -12.37 -14.99
N PRO A 98 7.35 -12.37 -15.65
CA PRO A 98 7.98 -11.16 -16.11
C PRO A 98 7.14 -10.49 -17.21
N LEU A 99 7.07 -9.16 -17.18
CA LEU A 99 6.33 -8.36 -18.17
C LEU A 99 7.09 -8.27 -19.50
N ARG A 100 8.41 -8.43 -19.46
CA ARG A 100 9.33 -8.28 -20.62
C ARG A 100 9.24 -6.91 -21.28
N HIS A 101 9.01 -5.87 -20.46
CA HIS A 101 8.96 -4.49 -20.93
C HIS A 101 10.34 -4.01 -21.34
N ILE A 102 10.43 -3.42 -22.54
CA ILE A 102 11.65 -2.83 -23.06
C ILE A 102 11.55 -1.32 -22.95
N GLY A 103 12.51 -0.70 -22.25
CA GLY A 103 12.57 0.75 -22.08
C GLY A 103 12.43 1.22 -20.64
N PRO A 104 12.38 2.54 -20.44
CA PRO A 104 12.16 3.13 -19.13
C PRO A 104 10.74 2.87 -18.65
N ILE A 105 10.59 2.78 -17.34
CA ILE A 105 9.29 2.63 -16.69
C ILE A 105 9.09 3.77 -15.69
N ASP A 106 7.90 4.34 -15.66
CA ASP A 106 7.57 5.37 -14.69
C ASP A 106 7.22 4.77 -13.32
N ASP A 107 7.33 5.63 -12.29
CA ASP A 107 7.10 5.22 -10.90
C ASP A 107 5.68 4.70 -10.68
N HIS A 108 4.66 5.32 -11.28
CA HIS A 108 3.27 4.92 -11.05
C HIS A 108 2.97 3.55 -11.64
N THR A 109 3.46 3.29 -12.85
CA THR A 109 3.30 1.99 -13.51
C THR A 109 4.01 0.88 -12.72
N SER A 110 5.28 1.10 -12.33
CA SER A 110 6.03 0.10 -11.57
C SER A 110 5.42 -0.13 -10.18
N ASP A 111 5.02 0.93 -9.47
CA ASP A 111 4.38 0.84 -8.17
C ASP A 111 3.05 0.05 -8.26
N ALA A 112 2.24 0.29 -9.29
CA ALA A 112 0.98 -0.43 -9.47
C ALA A 112 1.21 -1.93 -9.73
N LEU A 113 2.16 -2.28 -10.62
CA LEU A 113 2.44 -3.66 -10.99
C LEU A 113 3.02 -4.48 -9.83
N ILE A 114 4.03 -3.96 -9.13
CA ILE A 114 4.61 -4.69 -7.98
C ILE A 114 3.62 -4.80 -6.83
N THR A 115 2.78 -3.77 -6.62
CA THR A 115 1.76 -3.82 -5.58
C THR A 115 0.69 -4.85 -5.91
N ALA A 116 0.21 -4.91 -7.15
CA ALA A 116 -0.75 -5.93 -7.57
C ALA A 116 -0.18 -7.35 -7.42
N ALA A 117 1.07 -7.58 -7.82
CA ALA A 117 1.76 -8.85 -7.64
C ALA A 117 1.91 -9.23 -6.16
N TRP A 118 2.28 -8.26 -5.32
CA TRP A 118 2.39 -8.46 -3.87
C TRP A 118 1.03 -8.74 -3.22
N LEU A 119 -0.01 -7.96 -3.54
CA LEU A 119 -1.36 -8.16 -2.99
C LEU A 119 -1.91 -9.55 -3.30
N ARG A 120 -1.68 -10.09 -4.48
CA ARG A 120 -2.08 -11.45 -4.83
C ARG A 120 -1.54 -12.51 -3.86
N ARG A 121 -0.34 -12.28 -3.29
CA ARG A 121 0.28 -13.16 -2.30
C ARG A 121 -0.10 -12.81 -0.86
N ALA A 122 -0.22 -11.52 -0.57
CA ALA A 122 -0.41 -11.01 0.77
C ALA A 122 -1.89 -11.05 1.21
N ALA A 123 -2.83 -10.79 0.31
CA ALA A 123 -4.24 -10.71 0.66
C ALA A 123 -4.84 -12.01 1.24
N PRO A 124 -4.37 -13.23 0.90
CA PRO A 124 -4.84 -14.45 1.55
C PRO A 124 -4.39 -14.63 3.00
N ASP A 125 -3.42 -13.83 3.50
CA ASP A 125 -2.95 -13.93 4.88
C ASP A 125 -3.87 -13.15 5.84
N PRO A 126 -4.66 -13.83 6.70
CA PRO A 126 -5.59 -13.17 7.62
C PRO A 126 -4.88 -12.23 8.61
N ALA A 127 -3.62 -12.51 8.97
CA ALA A 127 -2.87 -11.71 9.93
C ALA A 127 -2.60 -10.29 9.42
N LEU A 128 -2.57 -10.09 8.10
CA LEU A 128 -2.37 -8.76 7.50
C LEU A 128 -3.64 -7.89 7.55
N TRP A 129 -4.81 -8.52 7.68
CA TRP A 129 -6.09 -7.84 7.85
C TRP A 129 -6.41 -7.53 9.32
N HIS A 130 -5.72 -8.20 10.25
CA HIS A 130 -5.92 -8.07 11.69
C HIS A 130 -4.58 -7.84 12.43
N PRO A 131 -3.81 -6.79 12.07
CA PRO A 131 -2.53 -6.52 12.71
C PRO A 131 -2.75 -6.14 14.19
N PRO A 132 -1.84 -6.52 15.10
CA PRO A 132 -2.01 -6.30 16.54
C PRO A 132 -2.20 -4.84 16.95
N GLY A 133 -1.67 -3.89 16.16
CA GLY A 133 -1.81 -2.46 16.42
C GLY A 133 -3.14 -1.84 15.97
N LEU A 134 -3.97 -2.59 15.25
CA LEU A 134 -5.25 -2.11 14.72
C LEU A 134 -6.37 -2.33 15.73
N THR A 135 -6.70 -1.30 16.50
CA THR A 135 -7.89 -1.29 17.37
C THR A 135 -9.11 -0.75 16.64
N ALA A 136 -10.31 -0.98 17.18
CA ALA A 136 -11.54 -0.42 16.64
C ALA A 136 -11.52 1.12 16.58
N GLU A 137 -10.90 1.77 17.57
CA GLU A 137 -10.73 3.22 17.60
C GLU A 137 -9.83 3.71 16.45
N ILE A 138 -8.68 3.04 16.25
CA ILE A 138 -7.73 3.39 15.17
C ILE A 138 -8.38 3.14 13.81
N ALA A 139 -9.10 2.02 13.63
CA ALA A 139 -9.83 1.74 12.42
C ALA A 139 -10.81 2.86 12.05
N ALA A 140 -11.56 3.37 13.03
CA ALA A 140 -12.57 4.40 12.82
C ALA A 140 -12.00 5.81 12.60
N THR A 141 -10.80 6.12 13.13
CA THR A 141 -10.27 7.48 13.18
C THR A 141 -9.08 7.73 12.26
N GLU A 142 -8.14 6.77 12.19
CA GLU A 142 -6.90 6.92 11.44
C GLU A 142 -6.82 6.04 10.19
N GLY A 143 -7.60 4.94 10.15
CA GLY A 143 -7.43 3.88 9.16
C GLY A 143 -6.13 3.10 9.37
N TRP A 144 -5.82 2.23 8.43
CA TRP A 144 -4.61 1.41 8.46
C TRP A 144 -4.07 1.15 7.06
N THR A 145 -2.76 1.11 6.92
CA THR A 145 -2.11 0.69 5.68
C THR A 145 -1.97 -0.82 5.65
N PHE A 146 -2.55 -1.49 4.66
CA PHE A 146 -2.46 -2.94 4.52
C PHE A 146 -0.99 -3.40 4.45
N GLY A 147 -0.67 -4.42 5.23
CA GLY A 147 0.68 -4.96 5.34
C GLY A 147 1.60 -4.26 6.36
N ALA A 148 1.19 -3.15 6.98
CA ALA A 148 1.90 -2.57 8.12
C ALA A 148 1.64 -3.42 9.37
N ARG A 149 2.71 -3.72 10.18
CA ARG A 149 2.66 -4.64 11.34
C ARG A 149 3.79 -4.35 12.33
#